data_16deca90eef6f07635ac9808c401037a
#
_entry.id   16deca90eef6f07635ac9808c401037a
#
_cell.length_a   1.000
_cell.length_b   1.000
_cell.length_c   1.000
_cell.angle_alpha   90.00
_cell.angle_beta   90.00
_cell.angle_gamma   90.00
#
_symmetry.space_group_name_H-M   'P 1'
#
loop_
_entity.id
_entity.type
_entity.pdbx_description
1 polymer ?
#
loop_
_entity_poly.entity_id
_entity_poly.type
_entity_poly.pdbx_seq_one_letter_code
_entity_poly.pdbx_strand_id
1 'polypeptide(L)'
;MCKLFPAVRLLAVAMLIFLGASCSEDVPGFVVPTPDDNKDNTQTENPKPDDGKDDLTEEPIANLCDEEFLGQKPMIIAYYTENSSALPDPSCLTHINYAHGRFVDKETGDGGIWIEKPELLEKVIALKQQKPSLKVLLMIGGWGDKADGFSMMARDARKRTLFCQSCKEHIDNYGLDGIDIDWEYPTAGPSENGRHPDDTRNFNLVLKELRETIGNTKIISYASSASADYVDWKTAMLYMDYVNVMTYDMGDPPYHNAPLYYSAAITRKRSVDQSITQHFAAGVPLNRQVMGVPFYGHGTDPYKDDVKFNEMAGIFSSSKYEGKNIRKWDSVAKVPYLVDESGNFLLGYDDQESVTYKGQYVVQKNLLGAMFWEYRHDDSQGTLRKALCKAIYGSESTTK
;
A
#
# COMPACT_ATOMS: atom_id res chain seq x y z
N MET A 1 27.24 -53.36 17.63
CA MET A 1 25.91 -53.94 17.50
C MET A 1 25.04 -52.89 16.81
N CYS A 2 24.96 -52.86 15.55
CA CYS A 2 24.13 -53.52 14.57
C CYS A 2 22.62 -53.58 14.89
N LYS A 3 21.88 -52.82 14.08
CA LYS A 3 20.55 -53.15 13.44
C LYS A 3 19.73 -51.84 13.29
N LEU A 4 19.19 -51.49 12.24
CA LEU A 4 18.68 -51.96 10.93
C LEU A 4 17.45 -51.09 10.61
N PHE A 5 17.43 -50.48 9.44
CA PHE A 5 16.25 -49.90 8.79
C PHE A 5 15.18 -50.95 8.45
N PRO A 6 13.93 -50.55 8.26
CA PRO A 6 13.26 -50.84 6.99
C PRO A 6 12.40 -49.69 6.46
N ALA A 7 12.56 -49.43 5.22
CA ALA A 7 11.76 -49.88 4.06
C ALA A 7 10.61 -48.94 3.64
N VAL A 8 10.81 -48.42 2.47
CA VAL A 8 9.93 -47.68 1.56
C VAL A 8 8.66 -48.47 1.25
N ARG A 9 7.50 -47.83 1.23
CA ARG A 9 6.32 -48.28 0.50
C ARG A 9 5.84 -47.19 -0.47
N LEU A 10 6.04 -47.49 -1.75
CA LEU A 10 5.31 -46.86 -2.86
C LEU A 10 3.82 -47.25 -2.75
N LEU A 11 2.93 -46.29 -2.92
CA LEU A 11 1.53 -46.54 -3.27
C LEU A 11 1.18 -45.73 -4.51
N ALA A 12 0.93 -46.45 -5.59
CA ALA A 12 0.32 -45.95 -6.80
C ALA A 12 -1.16 -45.66 -6.53
N VAL A 13 -1.67 -44.53 -6.98
CA VAL A 13 -3.10 -44.20 -6.97
C VAL A 13 -3.58 -43.97 -8.40
N ALA A 14 -4.59 -44.74 -8.72
CA ALA A 14 -5.23 -44.83 -10.01
C ALA A 14 -6.05 -43.57 -10.36
N MET A 15 -6.02 -43.28 -11.64
CA MET A 15 -6.80 -42.29 -12.36
C MET A 15 -8.28 -42.72 -12.40
N LEU A 16 -9.19 -41.92 -11.90
CA LEU A 16 -10.63 -42.08 -12.11
C LEU A 16 -11.15 -40.87 -12.88
N ILE A 17 -11.53 -41.15 -14.11
CA ILE A 17 -12.22 -40.21 -15.01
C ILE A 17 -13.69 -40.21 -14.58
N PHE A 18 -14.25 -39.05 -14.26
CA PHE A 18 -15.67 -38.81 -14.19
C PHE A 18 -16.09 -37.81 -15.27
N LEU A 19 -16.85 -38.32 -16.22
CA LEU A 19 -17.70 -37.59 -17.15
C LEU A 19 -18.99 -37.22 -16.42
N GLY A 20 -19.36 -35.96 -16.41
CA GLY A 20 -20.62 -35.48 -15.83
C GLY A 20 -21.03 -34.12 -16.34
N ALA A 21 -21.88 -34.16 -17.30
CA ALA A 21 -22.89 -33.26 -17.85
C ALA A 21 -22.98 -31.79 -17.38
N SER A 22 -22.97 -30.95 -18.40
CA SER A 22 -23.37 -29.54 -18.53
C SER A 22 -24.76 -29.24 -17.95
N CYS A 23 -24.87 -28.11 -17.25
CA CYS A 23 -26.04 -27.25 -17.26
C CYS A 23 -25.57 -25.81 -17.37
N SER A 24 -25.93 -25.18 -18.49
CA SER A 24 -25.71 -23.78 -18.78
C SER A 24 -26.84 -22.94 -18.18
N GLU A 25 -26.50 -21.85 -17.48
CA GLU A 25 -27.40 -20.73 -17.30
C GLU A 25 -26.76 -19.49 -17.93
N ASP A 26 -27.58 -18.86 -18.79
CA ASP A 26 -27.19 -17.75 -19.66
C ASP A 26 -26.96 -16.46 -18.88
N VAL A 27 -25.80 -15.84 -19.10
CA VAL A 27 -25.53 -14.43 -18.77
C VAL A 27 -25.44 -13.65 -20.07
N PRO A 28 -26.07 -12.46 -20.23
CA PRO A 28 -26.11 -11.74 -21.49
C PRO A 28 -24.75 -11.30 -21.98
N GLY A 29 -24.49 -11.64 -23.25
CA GLY A 29 -23.18 -11.61 -23.84
C GLY A 29 -22.67 -10.24 -24.21
N PHE A 30 -21.38 -10.10 -23.98
CA PHE A 30 -20.50 -9.19 -24.66
C PHE A 30 -20.12 -9.80 -26.01
N VAL A 31 -20.44 -9.12 -27.10
CA VAL A 31 -20.20 -9.60 -28.47
C VAL A 31 -18.79 -9.20 -28.88
N VAL A 32 -17.92 -10.19 -29.01
CA VAL A 32 -16.60 -10.02 -29.63
C VAL A 32 -16.78 -10.21 -31.15
N PRO A 33 -16.34 -9.28 -32.02
CA PRO A 33 -16.36 -9.49 -33.47
C PRO A 33 -15.36 -10.55 -33.88
N THR A 34 -15.81 -11.56 -34.63
CA THR A 34 -14.96 -12.55 -35.31
C THR A 34 -14.25 -11.93 -36.49
N PRO A 35 -12.95 -12.27 -36.73
CA PRO A 35 -12.25 -11.82 -37.94
C PRO A 35 -12.74 -12.62 -39.15
N ASP A 36 -13.06 -11.91 -40.24
CA ASP A 36 -13.31 -12.46 -41.58
C ASP A 36 -12.01 -13.03 -42.18
N ASP A 37 -12.09 -14.26 -42.62
CA ASP A 37 -11.08 -14.91 -43.44
C ASP A 37 -11.02 -14.29 -44.83
N ASN A 38 -10.06 -13.39 -45.06
CA ASN A 38 -9.63 -13.05 -46.42
C ASN A 38 -8.11 -13.08 -46.53
N LYS A 39 -7.66 -14.08 -47.26
CA LYS A 39 -6.24 -14.27 -47.61
C LYS A 39 -5.80 -13.14 -48.52
N ASP A 40 -4.88 -12.32 -48.09
CA ASP A 40 -3.93 -11.69 -49.01
C ASP A 40 -2.51 -11.72 -48.46
N ASN A 41 -1.64 -12.18 -49.34
CA ASN A 41 -0.26 -12.59 -49.02
C ASN A 41 0.63 -11.39 -49.32
N THR A 42 0.85 -10.50 -48.36
CA THR A 42 1.94 -9.52 -48.39
C THR A 42 2.79 -9.67 -47.14
N GLN A 43 4.08 -9.91 -47.40
CA GLN A 43 5.12 -9.90 -46.38
C GLN A 43 5.07 -8.57 -45.64
N THR A 44 4.55 -8.58 -44.39
CA THR A 44 4.67 -7.45 -43.50
C THR A 44 5.96 -7.57 -42.73
N GLU A 45 6.88 -6.66 -43.00
CA GLU A 45 8.03 -6.37 -42.17
C GLU A 45 7.55 -6.19 -40.73
N ASN A 46 8.25 -6.81 -39.76
CA ASN A 46 8.03 -6.56 -38.35
C ASN A 46 8.12 -5.05 -38.09
N PRO A 47 7.13 -4.40 -37.51
CA PRO A 47 7.27 -3.02 -37.11
C PRO A 47 8.43 -2.94 -36.11
N LYS A 48 9.40 -2.07 -36.41
CA LYS A 48 10.42 -1.66 -35.44
C LYS A 48 9.70 -1.20 -34.17
N PRO A 49 10.28 -1.44 -32.96
CA PRO A 49 9.79 -0.84 -31.73
C PRO A 49 9.68 0.67 -31.94
N ASP A 50 8.56 1.24 -31.57
CA ASP A 50 8.34 2.69 -31.57
C ASP A 50 9.18 3.29 -30.44
N ASP A 51 10.38 3.73 -30.77
CA ASP A 51 11.38 4.23 -29.80
C ASP A 51 11.01 5.62 -29.20
N GLY A 52 9.89 6.20 -29.60
CA GLY A 52 9.56 7.57 -29.21
C GLY A 52 8.80 7.74 -27.89
N LYS A 53 8.18 6.70 -27.34
CA LYS A 53 7.39 6.77 -26.10
C LYS A 53 8.16 6.46 -24.82
N ASP A 54 9.32 5.88 -24.95
CA ASP A 54 10.16 5.44 -23.81
C ASP A 54 11.21 6.48 -23.38
N ASP A 55 11.07 7.74 -23.80
CA ASP A 55 11.95 8.82 -23.40
C ASP A 55 11.52 9.41 -22.04
N LEU A 56 12.35 9.21 -21.02
CA LEU A 56 12.22 9.83 -19.71
C LEU A 56 12.95 11.16 -19.74
N THR A 57 12.21 12.26 -19.90
CA THR A 57 12.80 13.62 -19.88
C THR A 57 13.28 14.00 -18.49
N GLU A 58 14.41 14.72 -18.40
CA GLU A 58 14.92 15.31 -17.15
C GLU A 58 14.19 16.61 -16.78
N GLU A 59 13.40 17.17 -17.69
CA GLU A 59 12.64 18.39 -17.45
C GLU A 59 11.41 18.09 -16.58
N PRO A 60 11.16 18.88 -15.53
CA PRO A 60 9.93 18.77 -14.76
C PRO A 60 8.74 18.94 -15.69
N ILE A 61 7.88 17.96 -15.80
CA ILE A 61 6.60 18.16 -16.43
C ILE A 61 5.86 19.17 -15.56
N ALA A 62 5.58 20.35 -16.11
CA ALA A 62 4.82 21.42 -15.45
C ALA A 62 3.36 21.03 -15.21
N ASN A 63 3.10 19.78 -14.79
CA ASN A 63 1.79 19.13 -14.78
C ASN A 63 1.56 18.28 -13.53
N LEU A 64 2.34 18.51 -12.47
CA LEU A 64 1.99 17.93 -11.17
C LEU A 64 0.68 18.55 -10.69
N CYS A 65 -0.03 17.81 -9.86
CA CYS A 65 -1.24 18.31 -9.22
C CYS A 65 -0.94 19.59 -8.44
N ASP A 66 -1.75 20.62 -8.62
CA ASP A 66 -1.60 21.89 -7.90
C ASP A 66 -1.59 21.61 -6.39
N GLU A 67 -0.70 22.29 -5.67
CA GLU A 67 -0.61 22.16 -4.21
C GLU A 67 -1.94 22.48 -3.51
N GLU A 68 -2.72 23.41 -4.05
CA GLU A 68 -4.05 23.73 -3.56
C GLU A 68 -5.03 22.56 -3.78
N PHE A 69 -4.88 21.84 -4.88
CA PHE A 69 -5.72 20.66 -5.18
C PHE A 69 -5.44 19.49 -4.24
N LEU A 70 -4.23 19.34 -3.72
CA LEU A 70 -3.90 18.32 -2.72
C LEU A 70 -4.69 18.49 -1.41
N GLY A 71 -5.25 19.68 -1.16
CA GLY A 71 -6.14 19.93 -0.04
C GLY A 71 -5.42 20.30 1.26
N GLN A 72 -6.06 19.96 2.39
CA GLN A 72 -5.57 20.37 3.73
C GLN A 72 -4.20 19.74 4.04
N LYS A 73 -3.28 20.54 4.57
CA LYS A 73 -1.94 20.15 5.02
C LYS A 73 -1.72 20.54 6.50
N PRO A 74 -0.98 19.73 7.27
CA PRO A 74 -0.52 18.37 6.92
C PRO A 74 -1.67 17.42 6.64
N MET A 75 -1.45 16.43 5.77
CA MET A 75 -2.46 15.43 5.43
C MET A 75 -2.62 14.38 6.54
N ILE A 76 -3.82 13.82 6.67
CA ILE A 76 -4.08 12.57 7.41
C ILE A 76 -4.79 11.64 6.44
N ILE A 77 -4.10 10.57 6.04
CA ILE A 77 -4.55 9.61 5.04
C ILE A 77 -4.88 8.29 5.71
N ALA A 78 -6.09 7.79 5.53
CA ALA A 78 -6.49 6.46 5.95
C ALA A 78 -6.39 5.48 4.78
N TYR A 79 -5.67 4.39 4.94
CA TYR A 79 -5.88 3.21 4.10
C TYR A 79 -7.14 2.49 4.60
N TYR A 80 -8.06 2.25 3.67
CA TYR A 80 -9.36 1.66 3.98
C TYR A 80 -9.62 0.50 3.04
N THR A 81 -9.66 -0.71 3.62
CA THR A 81 -9.73 -1.95 2.85
C THR A 81 -11.17 -2.44 2.67
N GLU A 82 -11.37 -3.25 1.63
CA GLU A 82 -12.61 -3.93 1.32
C GLU A 82 -13.14 -4.84 2.46
N ASN A 83 -12.26 -5.19 3.40
CA ASN A 83 -12.61 -6.02 4.57
C ASN A 83 -13.18 -5.23 5.75
N SER A 84 -13.30 -3.91 5.61
CA SER A 84 -13.84 -3.06 6.65
C SER A 84 -15.35 -3.22 6.77
N SER A 85 -15.84 -3.33 8.01
CA SER A 85 -17.26 -3.54 8.32
C SER A 85 -18.02 -2.24 8.57
N ALA A 86 -17.32 -1.16 8.93
CA ALA A 86 -17.89 0.16 9.22
C ALA A 86 -17.26 1.22 8.33
N LEU A 87 -18.06 2.16 7.84
CA LEU A 87 -17.56 3.31 7.09
C LEU A 87 -16.64 4.17 7.96
N PRO A 88 -15.61 4.80 7.36
CA PRO A 88 -14.73 5.66 8.11
C PRO A 88 -15.43 6.97 8.51
N ASP A 89 -15.10 7.46 9.72
CA ASP A 89 -15.41 8.81 10.15
C ASP A 89 -14.46 9.80 9.46
N PRO A 90 -14.94 10.68 8.58
CA PRO A 90 -14.08 11.55 7.81
C PRO A 90 -13.58 12.78 8.58
N SER A 91 -14.01 13.00 9.82
CA SER A 91 -13.78 14.25 10.57
C SER A 91 -12.31 14.66 10.63
N CYS A 92 -11.42 13.70 10.91
CA CYS A 92 -9.97 13.93 10.96
C CYS A 92 -9.23 13.53 9.69
N LEU A 93 -9.91 13.00 8.68
CA LEU A 93 -9.25 12.52 7.46
C LEU A 93 -9.22 13.60 6.39
N THR A 94 -8.10 13.77 5.73
CA THR A 94 -8.00 14.57 4.51
C THR A 94 -8.14 13.70 3.27
N HIS A 95 -7.64 12.45 3.34
CA HIS A 95 -7.63 11.49 2.24
C HIS A 95 -8.05 10.11 2.73
N ILE A 96 -8.66 9.34 1.83
CA ILE A 96 -8.87 7.91 1.97
C ILE A 96 -8.30 7.22 0.74
N ASN A 97 -7.34 6.33 0.94
CA ASN A 97 -6.86 5.41 -0.08
C ASN A 97 -7.66 4.12 0.03
N TYR A 98 -8.62 3.93 -0.90
CA TYR A 98 -9.45 2.73 -0.93
C TYR A 98 -8.68 1.56 -1.53
N ALA A 99 -8.51 0.51 -0.79
CA ALA A 99 -7.88 -0.74 -1.19
C ALA A 99 -8.95 -1.84 -1.38
N HIS A 100 -8.90 -2.64 -2.46
CA HIS A 100 -7.84 -2.66 -3.46
C HIS A 100 -8.41 -2.57 -4.88
N GLY A 101 -7.70 -1.88 -5.75
CA GLY A 101 -7.71 -2.15 -7.18
C GLY A 101 -6.72 -3.27 -7.50
N ARG A 102 -7.09 -4.18 -8.39
CA ARG A 102 -6.26 -5.35 -8.74
C ARG A 102 -6.23 -5.56 -10.24
N PHE A 103 -5.17 -6.16 -10.76
CA PHE A 103 -5.13 -6.59 -12.16
C PHE A 103 -6.24 -7.61 -12.44
N VAL A 104 -6.94 -7.45 -13.56
CA VAL A 104 -7.94 -8.42 -14.05
C VAL A 104 -7.26 -9.77 -14.32
N ASP A 105 -6.09 -9.73 -14.96
CA ASP A 105 -5.21 -10.88 -15.13
C ASP A 105 -3.84 -10.57 -14.52
N LYS A 106 -3.65 -10.97 -13.27
CA LYS A 106 -2.38 -10.78 -12.56
C LYS A 106 -1.25 -11.64 -13.10
N GLU A 107 -1.54 -12.76 -13.75
CA GLU A 107 -0.52 -13.68 -14.29
C GLU A 107 0.15 -13.09 -15.53
N THR A 108 -0.59 -12.38 -16.35
CA THR A 108 -0.06 -11.74 -17.54
C THR A 108 0.19 -10.24 -17.36
N GLY A 109 -0.41 -9.62 -16.33
CA GLY A 109 -0.35 -8.18 -16.14
C GLY A 109 -0.90 -7.48 -17.38
N ASP A 110 -2.17 -7.74 -17.74
CA ASP A 110 -2.80 -7.27 -18.97
C ASP A 110 -3.05 -5.75 -19.01
N GLY A 111 -2.96 -5.09 -17.86
CA GLY A 111 -3.19 -3.66 -17.68
C GLY A 111 -4.62 -3.32 -17.25
N GLY A 112 -5.58 -4.21 -17.39
CA GLY A 112 -6.94 -4.02 -16.88
C GLY A 112 -6.99 -4.04 -15.36
N ILE A 113 -7.74 -3.12 -14.75
CA ILE A 113 -7.94 -3.06 -13.30
C ILE A 113 -9.41 -3.29 -12.98
N TRP A 114 -9.67 -4.10 -11.95
CA TRP A 114 -10.97 -4.23 -11.32
C TRP A 114 -10.92 -3.80 -9.86
N ILE A 115 -12.05 -3.41 -9.29
CA ILE A 115 -12.14 -2.92 -7.90
C ILE A 115 -12.87 -3.97 -7.07
N GLU A 116 -12.26 -4.38 -5.97
CA GLU A 116 -12.90 -5.27 -5.01
C GLU A 116 -13.94 -4.49 -4.21
N LYS A 117 -15.19 -5.00 -4.19
CA LYS A 117 -16.36 -4.36 -3.56
C LYS A 117 -16.60 -2.91 -4.00
N PRO A 118 -16.89 -2.68 -5.28
CA PRO A 118 -17.13 -1.33 -5.81
C PRO A 118 -18.29 -0.61 -5.11
N GLU A 119 -19.30 -1.34 -4.62
CA GLU A 119 -20.40 -0.80 -3.83
C GLU A 119 -19.97 -0.22 -2.47
N LEU A 120 -18.84 -0.67 -1.92
CA LEU A 120 -18.25 -0.10 -0.72
C LEU A 120 -17.46 1.17 -1.06
N LEU A 121 -16.76 1.18 -2.18
CA LEU A 121 -16.09 2.38 -2.69
C LEU A 121 -17.09 3.52 -2.89
N GLU A 122 -18.26 3.24 -3.52
CA GLU A 122 -19.33 4.24 -3.69
C GLU A 122 -19.77 4.87 -2.37
N LYS A 123 -19.91 4.06 -1.31
CA LYS A 123 -20.23 4.54 0.04
C LYS A 123 -19.13 5.40 0.64
N VAL A 124 -17.86 5.04 0.39
CA VAL A 124 -16.71 5.86 0.83
C VAL A 124 -16.68 7.20 0.10
N ILE A 125 -16.94 7.21 -1.20
CA ILE A 125 -17.02 8.44 -2.00
C ILE A 125 -18.18 9.33 -1.52
N ALA A 126 -19.30 8.74 -1.13
CA ALA A 126 -20.45 9.49 -0.60
C ALA A 126 -20.11 10.27 0.69
N LEU A 127 -19.02 9.94 1.41
CA LEU A 127 -18.55 10.72 2.56
C LEU A 127 -18.11 12.14 2.17
N LYS A 128 -17.81 12.42 0.89
CA LYS A 128 -17.59 13.77 0.39
C LYS A 128 -18.82 14.69 0.59
N GLN A 129 -20.03 14.13 0.72
CA GLN A 129 -21.21 14.91 1.08
C GLN A 129 -21.14 15.46 2.52
N GLN A 130 -20.46 14.73 3.43
CA GLN A 130 -20.22 15.16 4.81
C GLN A 130 -18.99 16.07 4.91
N LYS A 131 -17.97 15.79 4.10
CA LYS A 131 -16.71 16.55 4.05
C LYS A 131 -16.29 16.79 2.58
N PRO A 132 -16.73 17.90 1.97
CA PRO A 132 -16.44 18.18 0.55
C PRO A 132 -14.95 18.27 0.21
N SER A 133 -14.11 18.60 1.18
CA SER A 133 -12.65 18.65 1.01
C SER A 133 -11.97 17.26 1.03
N LEU A 134 -12.70 16.18 1.37
CA LEU A 134 -12.15 14.83 1.43
C LEU A 134 -11.73 14.37 0.04
N LYS A 135 -10.52 13.84 -0.07
CA LYS A 135 -10.01 13.20 -1.28
C LYS A 135 -10.12 11.68 -1.16
N VAL A 136 -10.50 11.01 -2.23
CA VAL A 136 -10.59 9.54 -2.30
C VAL A 136 -9.79 9.06 -3.48
N LEU A 137 -8.76 8.25 -3.22
CA LEU A 137 -7.92 7.62 -4.22
C LEU A 137 -8.20 6.12 -4.26
N LEU A 138 -8.02 5.51 -5.43
CA LEU A 138 -7.95 4.07 -5.55
C LEU A 138 -6.49 3.62 -5.34
N MET A 139 -6.26 2.80 -4.32
CA MET A 139 -5.00 2.10 -4.14
C MET A 139 -4.98 0.85 -5.00
N ILE A 140 -3.94 0.68 -5.82
CA ILE A 140 -3.77 -0.46 -6.72
C ILE A 140 -2.52 -1.23 -6.30
N GLY A 141 -2.69 -2.53 -6.05
CA GLY A 141 -1.62 -3.41 -5.61
C GLY A 141 -1.69 -3.76 -4.12
N GLY A 142 -0.53 -3.87 -3.48
CA GLY A 142 -0.35 -4.28 -2.09
C GLY A 142 0.64 -5.44 -1.97
N TRP A 143 0.84 -5.94 -0.75
CA TRP A 143 1.79 -7.01 -0.47
C TRP A 143 1.40 -8.35 -1.08
N GLY A 144 2.41 -9.12 -1.47
CA GLY A 144 2.27 -10.49 -1.94
C GLY A 144 1.69 -10.57 -3.35
N ASP A 145 0.69 -11.41 -3.53
CA ASP A 145 0.04 -11.63 -4.83
C ASP A 145 -0.78 -10.43 -5.34
N LYS A 146 -0.97 -9.41 -4.53
CA LYS A 146 -1.61 -8.17 -4.94
C LYS A 146 -0.71 -7.31 -5.83
N ALA A 147 0.63 -7.47 -5.69
CA ALA A 147 1.61 -6.84 -6.57
C ALA A 147 1.86 -7.63 -7.87
N ASP A 148 1.29 -8.84 -8.01
CA ASP A 148 1.41 -9.61 -9.24
C ASP A 148 0.78 -8.84 -10.42
N GLY A 149 1.46 -8.93 -11.57
CA GLY A 149 1.05 -8.22 -12.78
C GLY A 149 1.80 -6.92 -13.05
N PHE A 150 2.27 -6.20 -12.01
CA PHE A 150 2.96 -4.92 -12.20
C PHE A 150 4.19 -5.01 -13.10
N SER A 151 5.13 -5.93 -12.83
CA SER A 151 6.34 -6.07 -13.62
C SER A 151 6.03 -6.47 -15.07
N MET A 152 5.04 -7.34 -15.27
CA MET A 152 4.60 -7.77 -16.61
C MET A 152 3.93 -6.64 -17.37
N MET A 153 3.13 -5.82 -16.70
CA MET A 153 2.48 -4.63 -17.25
C MET A 153 3.51 -3.55 -17.55
N ALA A 154 4.38 -3.23 -16.60
CA ALA A 154 5.29 -2.09 -16.68
C ALA A 154 6.30 -2.17 -17.84
N ARG A 155 6.74 -3.37 -18.22
CA ARG A 155 7.70 -3.58 -19.32
C ARG A 155 7.10 -3.61 -20.72
N ASP A 156 5.77 -3.63 -20.86
CA ASP A 156 5.08 -3.69 -22.16
C ASP A 156 4.30 -2.39 -22.40
N ALA A 157 4.65 -1.64 -23.45
CA ALA A 157 4.05 -0.35 -23.74
C ALA A 157 2.52 -0.41 -23.93
N ARG A 158 1.99 -1.48 -24.57
CA ARG A 158 0.55 -1.64 -24.75
C ARG A 158 -0.18 -1.86 -23.45
N LYS A 159 0.43 -2.69 -22.56
CA LYS A 159 -0.15 -2.96 -21.24
C LYS A 159 -0.08 -1.74 -20.33
N ARG A 160 1.01 -0.96 -20.38
CA ARG A 160 1.08 0.34 -19.68
C ARG A 160 -0.03 1.27 -20.11
N THR A 161 -0.27 1.39 -21.44
CA THR A 161 -1.35 2.21 -21.98
C THR A 161 -2.72 1.73 -21.49
N LEU A 162 -2.98 0.41 -21.50
CA LEU A 162 -4.23 -0.17 -20.98
C LEU A 162 -4.39 0.09 -19.48
N PHE A 163 -3.32 -0.05 -18.70
CA PHE A 163 -3.33 0.26 -17.27
C PHE A 163 -3.70 1.71 -17.01
N CYS A 164 -3.06 2.64 -17.70
CA CYS A 164 -3.33 4.06 -17.53
C CYS A 164 -4.76 4.43 -17.95
N GLN A 165 -5.27 3.84 -19.03
CA GLN A 165 -6.65 3.99 -19.46
C GLN A 165 -7.64 3.43 -18.45
N SER A 166 -7.39 2.23 -17.93
CA SER A 166 -8.22 1.62 -16.89
C SER A 166 -8.24 2.46 -15.62
N CYS A 167 -7.09 3.00 -15.19
CA CYS A 167 -7.04 3.96 -14.08
C CYS A 167 -7.92 5.19 -14.34
N LYS A 168 -7.82 5.76 -15.55
CA LYS A 168 -8.63 6.93 -15.92
C LYS A 168 -10.12 6.61 -15.93
N GLU A 169 -10.52 5.46 -16.47
CA GLU A 169 -11.92 5.02 -16.48
C GLU A 169 -12.48 4.91 -15.06
N HIS A 170 -11.73 4.34 -14.10
CA HIS A 170 -12.16 4.28 -12.71
C HIS A 170 -12.24 5.66 -12.08
N ILE A 171 -11.28 6.55 -12.35
CA ILE A 171 -11.33 7.93 -11.88
C ILE A 171 -12.60 8.63 -12.37
N ASP A 172 -12.91 8.51 -13.65
CA ASP A 172 -14.05 9.18 -14.26
C ASP A 172 -15.38 8.58 -13.82
N ASN A 173 -15.49 7.25 -13.76
CA ASN A 173 -16.71 6.53 -13.39
C ASN A 173 -17.11 6.74 -11.92
N TYR A 174 -16.14 6.76 -11.01
CA TYR A 174 -16.39 6.89 -9.58
C TYR A 174 -16.17 8.31 -9.04
N GLY A 175 -15.64 9.24 -9.84
CA GLY A 175 -15.30 10.58 -9.36
C GLY A 175 -14.16 10.59 -8.32
N LEU A 176 -13.16 9.72 -8.54
CA LEU A 176 -11.97 9.65 -7.70
C LEU A 176 -11.08 10.87 -7.87
N ASP A 177 -10.31 11.18 -6.83
CA ASP A 177 -9.34 12.28 -6.85
C ASP A 177 -7.97 11.85 -7.37
N GLY A 178 -7.72 10.53 -7.52
CA GLY A 178 -6.46 10.03 -8.05
C GLY A 178 -6.24 8.54 -7.84
N ILE A 179 -4.98 8.14 -8.04
CA ILE A 179 -4.49 6.77 -7.90
C ILE A 179 -3.34 6.76 -6.89
N ASP A 180 -3.36 5.78 -6.00
CA ASP A 180 -2.25 5.41 -5.13
C ASP A 180 -1.69 4.07 -5.60
N ILE A 181 -0.44 4.04 -6.04
CA ILE A 181 0.20 2.80 -6.50
C ILE A 181 0.88 2.14 -5.31
N ASP A 182 0.63 0.85 -5.12
CA ASP A 182 1.27 0.05 -4.10
C ASP A 182 1.92 -1.19 -4.71
N TRP A 183 2.99 -0.97 -5.45
CA TRP A 183 3.81 -2.03 -6.04
C TRP A 183 4.94 -2.39 -5.09
N GLU A 184 4.86 -3.55 -4.45
CA GLU A 184 5.79 -4.02 -3.43
C GLU A 184 6.67 -5.19 -3.94
N TYR A 185 7.81 -4.93 -4.58
CA TYR A 185 8.38 -3.63 -5.01
C TYR A 185 8.96 -3.79 -6.43
N PRO A 186 9.21 -2.71 -7.19
CA PRO A 186 9.98 -2.80 -8.43
C PRO A 186 11.29 -3.53 -8.20
N THR A 187 11.65 -4.51 -9.02
CA THR A 187 12.84 -5.37 -8.92
C THR A 187 12.88 -6.32 -7.70
N ALA A 188 11.93 -6.25 -6.76
CA ALA A 188 11.91 -7.04 -5.53
C ALA A 188 10.50 -7.57 -5.22
N GLY A 189 10.33 -8.19 -4.06
CA GLY A 189 9.03 -8.70 -3.59
C GLY A 189 8.95 -10.22 -3.56
N PRO A 190 7.87 -10.78 -3.00
CA PRO A 190 7.71 -12.23 -2.79
C PRO A 190 7.37 -12.99 -4.07
N SER A 191 6.79 -12.35 -5.09
CA SER A 191 6.43 -13.00 -6.36
C SER A 191 7.65 -13.23 -7.24
N GLU A 192 7.90 -14.48 -7.65
CA GLU A 192 8.97 -14.81 -8.60
C GLU A 192 8.64 -14.34 -10.03
N ASN A 193 7.36 -14.31 -10.39
CA ASN A 193 6.88 -13.89 -11.71
C ASN A 193 6.74 -12.36 -11.82
N GLY A 194 6.82 -11.65 -10.71
CA GLY A 194 6.57 -10.22 -10.60
C GLY A 194 7.84 -9.35 -10.53
N ARG A 195 9.01 -9.80 -11.03
CA ARG A 195 10.28 -9.06 -10.93
C ARG A 195 11.04 -9.05 -12.24
N HIS A 196 11.58 -7.88 -12.59
CA HIS A 196 12.49 -7.71 -13.71
C HIS A 196 13.59 -6.70 -13.36
N PRO A 197 14.84 -6.87 -13.81
CA PRO A 197 15.93 -5.93 -13.52
C PRO A 197 15.63 -4.48 -13.91
N ASP A 198 14.82 -4.27 -14.94
CA ASP A 198 14.46 -2.94 -15.45
C ASP A 198 13.21 -2.35 -14.78
N ASP A 199 12.63 -2.98 -13.76
CA ASP A 199 11.36 -2.52 -13.15
C ASP A 199 11.48 -1.13 -12.55
N THR A 200 12.64 -0.74 -12.02
CA THR A 200 12.89 0.63 -11.55
C THR A 200 12.68 1.66 -12.68
N ARG A 201 13.23 1.38 -13.88
CA ARG A 201 13.03 2.22 -15.06
C ARG A 201 11.59 2.14 -15.57
N ASN A 202 11.05 0.93 -15.66
CA ASN A 202 9.71 0.69 -16.18
C ASN A 202 8.65 1.33 -15.28
N PHE A 203 8.87 1.40 -13.98
CA PHE A 203 7.97 2.11 -13.06
C PHE A 203 7.90 3.60 -13.37
N ASN A 204 9.03 4.24 -13.70
CA ASN A 204 9.03 5.63 -14.13
C ASN A 204 8.28 5.85 -15.44
N LEU A 205 8.31 4.89 -16.37
CA LEU A 205 7.48 4.92 -17.58
C LEU A 205 5.98 4.83 -17.25
N VAL A 206 5.60 3.96 -16.32
CA VAL A 206 4.21 3.88 -15.82
C VAL A 206 3.76 5.21 -15.24
N LEU A 207 4.57 5.82 -14.37
CA LEU A 207 4.25 7.10 -13.74
C LEU A 207 4.08 8.22 -14.78
N LYS A 208 4.99 8.28 -15.77
CA LYS A 208 4.91 9.25 -16.87
C LYS A 208 3.61 9.08 -17.66
N GLU A 209 3.35 7.87 -18.18
CA GLU A 209 2.15 7.59 -18.97
C GLU A 209 0.86 7.81 -18.17
N LEU A 210 0.86 7.44 -16.88
CA LEU A 210 -0.28 7.68 -16.00
C LEU A 210 -0.54 9.18 -15.84
N ARG A 211 0.50 9.98 -15.59
CA ARG A 211 0.39 11.45 -15.49
C ARG A 211 -0.14 12.07 -16.78
N GLU A 212 0.39 11.67 -17.92
CA GLU A 212 -0.10 12.12 -19.24
C GLU A 212 -1.56 11.75 -19.47
N THR A 213 -1.98 10.57 -18.99
CA THR A 213 -3.36 10.06 -19.21
C THR A 213 -4.39 10.72 -18.30
N ILE A 214 -4.09 10.89 -17.00
CA ILE A 214 -5.07 11.44 -16.03
C ILE A 214 -4.97 12.96 -15.86
N GLY A 215 -3.89 13.58 -16.37
CA GLY A 215 -3.66 15.02 -16.30
C GLY A 215 -3.22 15.50 -14.92
N ASN A 216 -3.12 16.81 -14.75
CA ASN A 216 -2.60 17.47 -13.53
C ASN A 216 -3.67 17.84 -12.50
N THR A 217 -4.92 17.47 -12.72
CA THR A 217 -6.02 17.65 -11.75
C THR A 217 -6.33 16.38 -10.96
N LYS A 218 -5.50 15.36 -11.09
CA LYS A 218 -5.64 14.08 -10.38
C LYS A 218 -4.34 13.71 -9.69
N ILE A 219 -4.47 13.17 -8.50
CA ILE A 219 -3.33 12.81 -7.65
C ILE A 219 -2.73 11.48 -8.11
N ILE A 220 -1.39 11.43 -8.15
CA ILE A 220 -0.62 10.19 -8.23
C ILE A 220 0.25 10.11 -6.98
N SER A 221 0.06 9.07 -6.18
CA SER A 221 0.92 8.75 -5.04
C SER A 221 1.48 7.33 -5.15
N TYR A 222 2.49 7.04 -4.36
CA TYR A 222 3.11 5.72 -4.29
C TYR A 222 3.39 5.33 -2.84
N ALA A 223 2.99 4.11 -2.46
CA ALA A 223 3.32 3.50 -1.19
C ALA A 223 4.73 2.89 -1.28
N SER A 224 5.71 3.59 -0.71
CA SER A 224 7.11 3.21 -0.76
C SER A 224 7.50 2.34 0.42
N SER A 225 8.37 1.37 0.17
CA SER A 225 9.10 0.65 1.23
C SER A 225 9.68 1.62 2.28
N ALA A 226 9.89 1.14 3.51
CA ALA A 226 10.61 1.92 4.52
C ALA A 226 12.05 2.29 4.10
N SER A 227 12.63 1.60 3.12
CA SER A 227 13.87 2.02 2.47
C SER A 227 13.57 2.80 1.19
N ALA A 228 14.44 3.73 0.81
CA ALA A 228 14.33 4.44 -0.46
C ALA A 228 14.89 3.64 -1.65
N ASP A 229 15.03 2.32 -1.49
CA ASP A 229 15.48 1.43 -2.54
C ASP A 229 14.36 1.20 -3.59
N TYR A 230 14.69 0.53 -4.69
CA TYR A 230 13.75 0.08 -5.74
C TYR A 230 13.25 1.15 -6.72
N VAL A 231 13.35 2.44 -6.40
CA VAL A 231 12.80 3.54 -7.20
C VAL A 231 13.89 4.54 -7.56
N ASP A 232 13.93 4.98 -8.80
CA ASP A 232 14.69 6.17 -9.20
C ASP A 232 13.85 7.41 -8.87
N TRP A 233 14.05 7.91 -7.65
CA TRP A 233 13.27 9.00 -7.08
C TRP A 233 13.37 10.30 -7.82
N LYS A 234 14.55 10.61 -8.39
CA LYS A 234 14.73 11.86 -9.14
C LYS A 234 13.82 11.93 -10.34
N THR A 235 13.71 10.83 -11.08
CA THR A 235 12.81 10.72 -12.24
C THR A 235 11.37 10.54 -11.81
N ALA A 236 11.09 9.67 -10.83
CA ALA A 236 9.72 9.39 -10.35
C ALA A 236 9.01 10.65 -9.85
N MET A 237 9.72 11.50 -9.11
CA MET A 237 9.17 12.75 -8.56
C MET A 237 8.82 13.82 -9.60
N LEU A 238 9.17 13.62 -10.88
CA LEU A 238 8.68 14.45 -11.98
C LEU A 238 7.21 14.19 -12.33
N TYR A 239 6.68 13.03 -11.98
CA TYR A 239 5.38 12.56 -12.44
C TYR A 239 4.36 12.33 -11.32
N MET A 240 4.79 12.06 -10.07
CA MET A 240 3.90 11.85 -8.94
C MET A 240 3.89 13.02 -7.96
N ASP A 241 2.82 13.14 -7.17
CA ASP A 241 2.58 14.27 -6.29
C ASP A 241 3.23 14.08 -4.92
N TYR A 242 3.15 12.88 -4.34
CA TYR A 242 3.74 12.58 -3.04
C TYR A 242 3.99 11.08 -2.85
N VAL A 243 4.73 10.78 -1.78
CA VAL A 243 5.14 9.43 -1.40
C VAL A 243 4.61 9.08 -0.02
N ASN A 244 3.83 8.00 0.07
CA ASN A 244 3.43 7.36 1.31
C ASN A 244 4.56 6.42 1.76
N VAL A 245 5.43 6.87 2.65
CA VAL A 245 6.55 6.05 3.13
C VAL A 245 6.04 5.09 4.19
N MET A 246 6.06 3.79 3.92
CA MET A 246 5.63 2.73 4.83
C MET A 246 6.64 2.53 5.95
N THR A 247 6.68 3.46 6.91
CA THR A 247 7.61 3.48 8.03
C THR A 247 7.19 2.52 9.14
N TYR A 248 6.95 1.27 8.75
CA TYR A 248 6.61 0.14 9.60
C TYR A 248 7.20 -1.14 9.02
N ASP A 249 7.02 -2.29 9.67
CA ASP A 249 7.63 -3.57 9.34
C ASP A 249 9.18 -3.50 9.30
N MET A 250 9.74 -2.58 10.10
CA MET A 250 11.16 -2.30 10.12
C MET A 250 11.95 -3.23 11.05
N GLY A 251 11.28 -4.12 11.77
CA GLY A 251 11.91 -5.13 12.61
C GLY A 251 11.01 -6.32 12.88
N ASP A 252 11.55 -7.52 12.64
CA ASP A 252 10.89 -8.75 13.09
C ASP A 252 11.10 -8.89 14.61
N PRO A 253 10.16 -9.47 15.37
CA PRO A 253 10.35 -9.72 16.79
C PRO A 253 11.68 -10.45 17.08
N PRO A 254 12.42 -10.07 18.10
CA PRO A 254 12.09 -9.19 19.23
C PRO A 254 12.44 -7.70 19.05
N TYR A 255 12.25 -7.15 17.87
CA TYR A 255 12.55 -5.76 17.58
C TYR A 255 11.29 -4.93 17.40
N HIS A 256 11.40 -3.61 17.53
CA HIS A 256 10.28 -2.68 17.30
C HIS A 256 9.79 -2.74 15.83
N ASN A 257 8.48 -2.71 15.65
CA ASN A 257 7.83 -2.62 14.34
C ASN A 257 8.11 -1.26 13.65
N ALA A 258 7.88 -0.16 14.36
CA ALA A 258 7.96 1.19 13.80
C ALA A 258 8.59 2.20 14.79
N PRO A 259 9.87 2.04 15.20
CA PRO A 259 10.53 2.95 16.12
C PRO A 259 10.71 4.33 15.50
N LEU A 260 10.30 5.41 16.20
CA LEU A 260 10.44 6.77 15.68
C LEU A 260 11.92 7.13 15.49
N TYR A 261 12.75 6.83 16.47
CA TYR A 261 14.19 7.03 16.41
C TYR A 261 14.93 5.71 16.64
N TYR A 262 16.15 5.62 16.14
CA TYR A 262 16.98 4.44 16.30
C TYR A 262 17.40 4.23 17.76
N SER A 263 17.00 3.11 18.33
CA SER A 263 17.42 2.63 19.65
C SER A 263 18.26 1.38 19.47
N ALA A 264 19.54 1.44 19.84
CA ALA A 264 20.48 0.35 19.60
C ALA A 264 20.08 -0.97 20.28
N ALA A 265 19.25 -0.90 21.33
CA ALA A 265 18.83 -2.08 22.09
C ALA A 265 17.75 -2.90 21.35
N ILE A 266 16.76 -2.25 20.72
CA ILE A 266 15.54 -2.89 20.22
C ILE A 266 15.19 -2.44 18.77
N THR A 267 16.07 -1.75 18.07
CA THR A 267 15.90 -1.43 16.65
C THR A 267 16.86 -2.26 15.81
N ARG A 268 16.32 -3.03 14.87
CA ARG A 268 17.15 -3.94 14.06
C ARG A 268 17.66 -3.27 12.79
N LYS A 269 16.76 -2.81 11.93
CA LYS A 269 17.14 -2.34 10.60
C LYS A 269 17.23 -0.82 10.53
N ARG A 270 16.14 -0.15 10.86
CA ARG A 270 16.02 1.32 10.74
C ARG A 270 14.92 1.87 11.65
N SER A 271 14.82 3.18 11.68
CA SER A 271 13.74 3.93 12.34
C SER A 271 12.97 4.76 11.33
N VAL A 272 11.84 5.32 11.76
CA VAL A 272 11.06 6.28 10.97
C VAL A 272 11.92 7.45 10.51
N ASP A 273 12.67 8.08 11.43
CA ASP A 273 13.54 9.23 11.11
C ASP A 273 14.62 8.89 10.08
N GLN A 274 15.20 7.69 10.15
CA GLN A 274 16.16 7.22 9.14
C GLN A 274 15.49 6.96 7.79
N SER A 275 14.28 6.41 7.76
CA SER A 275 13.53 6.18 6.52
C SER A 275 13.19 7.49 5.82
N ILE A 276 12.67 8.47 6.54
CA ILE A 276 12.35 9.81 6.02
C ILE A 276 13.61 10.51 5.50
N THR A 277 14.72 10.44 6.27
CA THR A 277 16.01 11.03 5.87
C THR A 277 16.59 10.37 4.62
N GLN A 278 16.44 9.05 4.49
CA GLN A 278 16.92 8.30 3.32
C GLN A 278 16.14 8.68 2.07
N HIS A 279 14.81 8.80 2.14
CA HIS A 279 13.98 9.27 1.02
C HIS A 279 14.33 10.70 0.62
N PHE A 280 14.57 11.58 1.60
CA PHE A 280 15.02 12.95 1.32
C PHE A 280 16.37 12.97 0.59
N ALA A 281 17.34 12.19 1.05
CA ALA A 281 18.64 12.06 0.41
C ALA A 281 18.56 11.45 -1.01
N ALA A 282 17.59 10.58 -1.26
CA ALA A 282 17.33 9.97 -2.56
C ALA A 282 16.62 10.92 -3.55
N GLY A 283 16.06 12.04 -3.09
CA GLY A 283 15.43 13.05 -3.97
C GLY A 283 13.95 13.32 -3.70
N VAL A 284 13.36 12.77 -2.65
CA VAL A 284 11.97 13.06 -2.25
C VAL A 284 11.94 14.20 -1.25
N PRO A 285 11.44 15.41 -1.58
CA PRO A 285 11.36 16.53 -0.65
C PRO A 285 10.52 16.20 0.59
N LEU A 286 10.88 16.75 1.76
CA LEU A 286 10.17 16.49 3.02
C LEU A 286 8.67 16.84 2.93
N ASN A 287 8.36 17.98 2.31
CA ASN A 287 6.97 18.41 2.08
C ASN A 287 6.22 17.61 1.00
N ARG A 288 6.80 16.54 0.50
CA ARG A 288 6.18 15.53 -0.40
C ARG A 288 6.26 14.11 0.18
N GLN A 289 6.68 13.97 1.43
CA GLN A 289 6.69 12.70 2.16
C GLN A 289 5.53 12.64 3.15
N VAL A 290 4.80 11.56 3.12
CA VAL A 290 3.74 11.19 4.08
C VAL A 290 4.24 10.02 4.91
N MET A 291 4.35 10.20 6.23
CA MET A 291 4.89 9.20 7.15
C MET A 291 3.86 8.12 7.47
N GLY A 292 4.23 6.85 7.35
CA GLY A 292 3.39 5.71 7.70
C GLY A 292 3.34 5.43 9.21
N VAL A 293 2.15 5.11 9.72
CA VAL A 293 1.91 4.71 11.10
C VAL A 293 1.14 3.38 11.11
N PRO A 294 1.70 2.31 11.69
CA PRO A 294 0.97 1.05 11.79
C PRO A 294 -0.04 1.12 12.93
N PHE A 295 -1.26 0.68 12.68
CA PHE A 295 -2.27 0.45 13.73
C PHE A 295 -2.29 -1.02 14.14
N TYR A 296 -1.12 -1.66 14.11
CA TYR A 296 -0.86 -3.05 14.49
C TYR A 296 0.57 -3.21 15.01
N GLY A 297 0.83 -4.34 15.65
CA GLY A 297 2.16 -4.68 16.14
C GLY A 297 2.56 -6.10 15.77
N HIS A 298 3.86 -6.40 15.91
CA HIS A 298 4.43 -7.72 15.69
C HIS A 298 4.98 -8.30 17.00
N GLY A 299 4.69 -9.59 17.22
CA GLY A 299 5.07 -10.25 18.46
C GLY A 299 5.70 -11.63 18.31
N THR A 300 6.20 -12.13 19.45
CA THR A 300 6.58 -13.53 19.63
C THR A 300 5.42 -14.31 20.25
N ASP A 301 5.58 -15.63 20.46
CA ASP A 301 4.58 -16.38 21.22
C ASP A 301 4.25 -15.70 22.56
N PRO A 302 2.97 -15.52 22.92
CA PRO A 302 1.77 -16.01 22.27
C PRO A 302 1.15 -15.04 21.22
N TYR A 303 1.83 -13.95 20.87
CA TYR A 303 1.37 -12.89 19.98
C TYR A 303 2.02 -12.99 18.60
N LYS A 304 2.07 -14.21 18.06
CA LYS A 304 2.50 -14.39 16.67
C LYS A 304 1.53 -13.70 15.74
N ASP A 305 2.05 -13.26 14.61
CA ASP A 305 1.32 -12.54 13.58
C ASP A 305 1.00 -11.08 13.94
N ASP A 306 0.31 -10.40 13.08
CA ASP A 306 -0.09 -9.01 13.27
C ASP A 306 -1.17 -8.89 14.33
N VAL A 307 -0.85 -8.23 15.43
CA VAL A 307 -1.81 -7.90 16.47
C VAL A 307 -2.37 -6.50 16.21
N LYS A 308 -3.63 -6.43 15.83
CA LYS A 308 -4.30 -5.15 15.56
C LYS A 308 -4.52 -4.38 16.86
N PHE A 309 -4.50 -3.05 16.78
CA PHE A 309 -4.69 -2.21 17.97
C PHE A 309 -6.03 -2.47 18.66
N ASN A 310 -7.12 -2.69 17.93
CA ASN A 310 -8.42 -3.02 18.50
C ASN A 310 -8.46 -4.38 19.24
N GLU A 311 -7.50 -5.25 19.03
CA GLU A 311 -7.36 -6.53 19.75
C GLU A 311 -6.57 -6.38 21.06
N MET A 312 -5.77 -5.31 21.19
CA MET A 312 -4.87 -5.10 22.33
C MET A 312 -5.61 -4.89 23.65
N ALA A 313 -6.79 -4.26 23.63
CA ALA A 313 -7.61 -4.13 24.82
C ALA A 313 -7.97 -5.50 25.44
N GLY A 314 -8.24 -6.50 24.59
CA GLY A 314 -8.45 -7.89 24.99
C GLY A 314 -7.19 -8.54 25.56
N ILE A 315 -6.03 -8.24 25.00
CA ILE A 315 -4.71 -8.73 25.47
C ILE A 315 -4.41 -8.16 26.88
N PHE A 316 -4.63 -6.87 27.09
CA PHE A 316 -4.38 -6.23 28.38
C PHE A 316 -5.38 -6.64 29.48
N SER A 317 -6.64 -6.88 29.11
CA SER A 317 -7.72 -7.22 30.07
C SER A 317 -7.92 -8.72 30.29
N SER A 318 -7.26 -9.57 29.50
CA SER A 318 -7.43 -11.03 29.59
C SER A 318 -6.78 -11.59 30.85
N SER A 319 -7.57 -12.29 31.68
CA SER A 319 -7.09 -13.03 32.85
C SER A 319 -6.02 -14.11 32.50
N LYS A 320 -6.02 -14.59 31.28
CA LYS A 320 -5.00 -15.51 30.74
C LYS A 320 -3.60 -14.90 30.78
N TYR A 321 -3.52 -13.56 30.64
CA TYR A 321 -2.27 -12.81 30.56
C TYR A 321 -2.12 -11.79 31.70
N GLU A 322 -3.04 -11.82 32.69
CA GLU A 322 -3.00 -10.94 33.85
C GLU A 322 -1.65 -11.08 34.59
N GLY A 323 -0.96 -9.94 34.79
CA GLY A 323 0.39 -9.90 35.36
C GLY A 323 1.51 -10.38 34.45
N LYS A 324 1.21 -10.99 33.30
CA LYS A 324 2.22 -11.55 32.39
C LYS A 324 2.63 -10.61 31.25
N ASN A 325 1.85 -9.57 31.01
CA ASN A 325 2.10 -8.56 29.98
C ASN A 325 2.48 -7.25 30.63
N ILE A 326 3.76 -6.94 30.64
CA ILE A 326 4.29 -5.72 31.25
C ILE A 326 4.61 -4.73 30.14
N ARG A 327 3.87 -3.61 30.09
CA ARG A 327 4.18 -2.50 29.18
C ARG A 327 5.50 -1.85 29.58
N LYS A 328 6.42 -1.76 28.64
CA LYS A 328 7.65 -0.97 28.70
C LYS A 328 7.57 0.18 27.69
N TRP A 329 8.39 1.17 27.90
CA TRP A 329 8.55 2.32 27.01
C TRP A 329 10.00 2.47 26.63
N ASP A 330 10.28 2.47 25.31
CA ASP A 330 11.60 2.86 24.82
C ASP A 330 11.64 4.38 24.66
N SER A 331 12.30 5.05 25.58
CA SER A 331 12.35 6.52 25.62
C SER A 331 13.17 7.12 24.46
N VAL A 332 14.04 6.34 23.82
CA VAL A 332 14.79 6.74 22.63
C VAL A 332 13.93 6.54 21.39
N ALA A 333 13.42 5.34 21.18
CA ALA A 333 12.61 4.97 20.03
C ALA A 333 11.20 5.60 20.04
N LYS A 334 10.72 6.11 21.18
CA LYS A 334 9.39 6.70 21.37
C LYS A 334 8.25 5.74 21.01
N VAL A 335 8.39 4.48 21.39
CA VAL A 335 7.39 3.44 21.19
C VAL A 335 7.28 2.52 22.40
N PRO A 336 6.07 1.96 22.66
CA PRO A 336 5.87 0.94 23.67
C PRO A 336 6.24 -0.45 23.15
N TYR A 337 6.46 -1.35 24.09
CA TYR A 337 6.55 -2.79 23.83
C TYR A 337 6.11 -3.58 25.05
N LEU A 338 5.69 -4.82 24.87
CA LEU A 338 5.36 -5.73 25.95
C LEU A 338 6.53 -6.68 26.22
N VAL A 339 6.71 -6.99 27.49
CA VAL A 339 7.59 -8.05 27.96
C VAL A 339 6.86 -8.97 28.92
N ASP A 340 7.36 -10.20 29.08
CA ASP A 340 6.93 -11.12 30.15
C ASP A 340 7.57 -10.76 31.52
N GLU A 341 7.24 -11.55 32.56
CA GLU A 341 7.79 -11.41 33.91
C GLU A 341 9.33 -11.57 33.96
N SER A 342 9.90 -12.29 33.01
CA SER A 342 11.34 -12.51 32.87
C SER A 342 12.04 -11.40 32.07
N GLY A 343 11.27 -10.47 31.49
CA GLY A 343 11.78 -9.38 30.65
C GLY A 343 11.95 -9.76 29.18
N ASN A 344 11.47 -10.93 28.73
CA ASN A 344 11.53 -11.30 27.33
C ASN A 344 10.52 -10.49 26.51
N PHE A 345 10.93 -10.06 25.33
CA PHE A 345 10.07 -9.32 24.40
C PHE A 345 8.88 -10.15 23.94
N LEU A 346 7.70 -9.57 23.99
CA LEU A 346 6.45 -10.21 23.55
C LEU A 346 5.84 -9.54 22.34
N LEU A 347 5.74 -8.20 22.32
CA LEU A 347 5.03 -7.45 21.28
C LEU A 347 5.60 -6.04 21.14
N GLY A 348 5.99 -5.64 19.94
CA GLY A 348 6.27 -4.25 19.58
C GLY A 348 5.06 -3.66 18.84
N TYR A 349 4.59 -2.48 19.26
CA TYR A 349 3.36 -1.89 18.76
C TYR A 349 3.36 -0.37 18.86
N ASP A 350 2.31 0.26 18.39
CA ASP A 350 2.02 1.67 18.62
C ASP A 350 0.79 1.85 19.50
N ASP A 351 0.83 2.84 20.38
CA ASP A 351 -0.30 3.27 21.21
C ASP A 351 -0.54 4.78 21.08
N GLN A 352 -1.47 5.30 21.85
CA GLN A 352 -1.80 6.73 21.84
C GLN A 352 -0.58 7.63 22.12
N GLU A 353 0.34 7.19 22.98
CA GLU A 353 1.53 7.96 23.35
C GLU A 353 2.51 8.01 22.15
N SER A 354 2.87 6.87 21.56
CA SER A 354 3.78 6.80 20.42
C SER A 354 3.23 7.50 19.17
N VAL A 355 1.93 7.34 18.89
CA VAL A 355 1.26 8.02 17.77
C VAL A 355 1.26 9.55 17.98
N THR A 356 1.15 10.01 19.23
CA THR A 356 1.28 11.45 19.53
C THR A 356 2.69 11.96 19.19
N TYR A 357 3.75 11.24 19.56
CA TYR A 357 5.12 11.61 19.17
C TYR A 357 5.31 11.59 17.65
N LYS A 358 4.73 10.62 16.95
CA LYS A 358 4.78 10.52 15.49
C LYS A 358 4.06 11.69 14.81
N GLY A 359 2.89 12.09 15.30
CA GLY A 359 2.17 13.27 14.80
C GLY A 359 2.96 14.57 15.03
N GLN A 360 3.57 14.73 16.21
CA GLN A 360 4.47 15.88 16.49
C GLN A 360 5.69 15.89 15.57
N TYR A 361 6.24 14.73 15.24
CA TYR A 361 7.36 14.60 14.30
C TYR A 361 6.97 15.08 12.89
N VAL A 362 5.77 14.76 12.41
CA VAL A 362 5.25 15.27 11.11
C VAL A 362 5.30 16.79 11.07
N VAL A 363 4.80 17.45 12.12
CA VAL A 363 4.78 18.92 12.21
C VAL A 363 6.21 19.46 12.32
N GLN A 364 7.02 18.90 13.19
CA GLN A 364 8.40 19.34 13.44
C GLN A 364 9.30 19.24 12.20
N LYS A 365 9.13 18.19 11.40
CA LYS A 365 9.92 17.98 10.17
C LYS A 365 9.31 18.63 8.94
N ASN A 366 8.15 19.27 9.06
CA ASN A 366 7.42 19.85 7.94
C ASN A 366 7.14 18.82 6.84
N LEU A 367 6.72 17.61 7.24
CA LEU A 367 6.28 16.59 6.30
C LEU A 367 4.93 16.97 5.70
N LEU A 368 4.61 16.37 4.53
CA LEU A 368 3.30 16.56 3.90
C LEU A 368 2.16 16.03 4.76
N GLY A 369 2.41 14.99 5.57
CA GLY A 369 1.39 14.43 6.45
C GLY A 369 1.78 13.09 7.06
N ALA A 370 0.76 12.39 7.53
CA ALA A 370 0.85 11.00 7.95
C ALA A 370 -0.25 10.15 7.29
N MET A 371 0.06 8.90 7.02
CA MET A 371 -0.92 7.88 6.66
C MET A 371 -0.89 6.76 7.70
N PHE A 372 -1.95 5.97 7.79
CA PHE A 372 -1.96 4.79 8.67
C PHE A 372 -2.54 3.56 7.99
N TRP A 373 -1.89 2.42 8.26
CA TRP A 373 -2.34 1.09 7.88
C TRP A 373 -2.90 0.36 9.10
N GLU A 374 -4.17 0.06 9.19
CA GLU A 374 -5.27 0.50 8.35
C GLU A 374 -6.44 0.95 9.23
N TYR A 375 -7.46 1.55 8.65
CA TYR A 375 -8.58 2.15 9.39
C TYR A 375 -9.28 1.18 10.35
N ARG A 376 -9.53 -0.06 9.93
CA ARG A 376 -10.23 -1.06 10.74
C ARG A 376 -9.40 -1.63 11.90
N HIS A 377 -8.10 -1.36 11.95
CA HIS A 377 -7.23 -1.80 13.04
C HIS A 377 -7.30 -0.89 14.26
N ASP A 378 -7.81 0.34 14.13
CA ASP A 378 -8.10 1.21 15.27
C ASP A 378 -9.30 0.68 16.07
N ASP A 379 -9.42 1.08 17.32
CA ASP A 379 -10.57 0.73 18.13
C ASP A 379 -11.84 1.50 17.72
N SER A 380 -12.99 1.08 18.25
CA SER A 380 -14.29 1.72 17.94
C SER A 380 -14.38 3.18 18.38
N GLN A 381 -13.52 3.61 19.31
CA GLN A 381 -13.43 4.98 19.79
C GLN A 381 -12.53 5.85 18.90
N GLY A 382 -11.74 5.24 18.03
CA GLY A 382 -10.77 5.94 17.18
C GLY A 382 -9.59 6.50 17.96
N THR A 383 -9.10 5.74 18.90
CA THR A 383 -8.05 6.19 19.84
C THR A 383 -6.79 6.63 19.13
N LEU A 384 -6.27 5.84 18.18
CA LEU A 384 -5.02 6.18 17.48
C LEU A 384 -5.22 7.30 16.47
N ARG A 385 -6.28 7.24 15.64
CA ARG A 385 -6.54 8.30 14.65
C ARG A 385 -6.82 9.66 15.29
N LYS A 386 -7.52 9.68 16.44
CA LYS A 386 -7.75 10.93 17.20
C LYS A 386 -6.48 11.45 17.85
N ALA A 387 -5.61 10.57 18.35
CA ALA A 387 -4.29 10.97 18.85
C ALA A 387 -3.43 11.60 17.75
N LEU A 388 -3.40 10.99 16.56
CA LEU A 388 -2.69 11.51 15.39
C LEU A 388 -3.25 12.88 14.97
N CYS A 389 -4.57 12.99 14.86
CA CYS A 389 -5.27 14.22 14.52
C CYS A 389 -4.94 15.37 15.49
N LYS A 390 -5.04 15.08 16.80
CA LYS A 390 -4.72 16.06 17.85
C LYS A 390 -3.24 16.47 17.83
N ALA A 391 -2.34 15.53 17.57
CA ALA A 391 -0.91 15.82 17.53
C ALA A 391 -0.53 16.70 16.33
N ILE A 392 -1.21 16.54 15.19
CA ILE A 392 -0.95 17.28 13.96
C ILE A 392 -1.65 18.66 13.96
N TYR A 393 -2.93 18.73 14.38
CA TYR A 393 -3.73 19.95 14.26
C TYR A 393 -3.95 20.71 15.59
N GLY A 394 -3.51 20.14 16.74
CA GLY A 394 -3.79 20.72 18.07
C GLY A 394 -5.16 20.33 18.60
N SER A 395 -5.53 20.92 19.77
CA SER A 395 -6.75 20.55 20.50
C SER A 395 -8.06 21.13 19.92
N GLU A 396 -8.02 21.89 18.84
CA GLU A 396 -9.18 22.60 18.27
C GLU A 396 -9.37 22.36 16.77
N SER A 397 -9.49 21.10 16.36
CA SER A 397 -10.03 20.81 15.03
C SER A 397 -11.37 20.07 15.11
N THR A 398 -12.26 20.57 15.95
CA THR A 398 -13.70 20.41 15.74
C THR A 398 -14.13 21.54 14.81
N THR A 399 -13.85 21.38 13.54
CA THR A 399 -14.29 22.29 12.48
C THR A 399 -15.81 22.36 12.44
N LYS A 400 -16.27 23.61 12.45
CA LYS A 400 -17.61 24.03 12.08
C LYS A 400 -17.95 23.61 10.66
#